data_74901c8734bee3a2308511f6a3f8d444
#
_entry.id   74901c8734bee3a2308511f6a3f8d444
#
_cell.length_a   1.000
_cell.length_b   1.000
_cell.length_c   1.000
_cell.angle_alpha   90.00
_cell.angle_beta   90.00
_cell.angle_gamma   90.00
#
_symmetry.space_group_name_H-M   'P 1'
#
loop_
_entity.id
_entity.type
_entity.pdbx_description
1 polymer ?
#
loop_
_entity_poly.entity_id
_entity_poly.type
_entity_poly.pdbx_seq_one_letter_code
_entity_poly.pdbx_strand_id
1 'polypeptide(L)'
;MQTIRTEIPRDIIREKLLIAIKEYKITLNTLNKVTGIDINWLSDYINGKKKRDDLPIEKSGFLWELTVFLSEGIKMISEDERIKGVIDILVQIFGLEYETISLYSGLEKQDIENFMKDTNSIDYEKKYKLATASMMLHYLFKNPNNSIKNN
;
A
#
# COMPACT_ATOMS: atom_id res chain seq x y z
N MET A 1 -38.47 11.02 -30.15
CA MET A 1 -37.60 11.80 -29.27
C MET A 1 -36.84 10.81 -28.39
N GLN A 2 -35.60 10.50 -28.76
CA GLN A 2 -34.74 9.59 -27.94
C GLN A 2 -34.20 10.40 -26.76
N THR A 3 -34.61 10.01 -25.58
CA THR A 3 -34.06 10.55 -24.32
C THR A 3 -32.63 9.99 -24.21
N ILE A 4 -31.62 10.79 -24.50
CA ILE A 4 -30.23 10.48 -24.19
C ILE A 4 -30.15 10.49 -22.67
N ARG A 5 -30.20 9.30 -22.05
CA ARG A 5 -29.76 9.13 -20.68
C ARG A 5 -28.24 9.38 -20.67
N THR A 6 -27.86 10.56 -20.29
CA THR A 6 -26.47 10.81 -19.88
C THR A 6 -26.22 9.97 -18.64
N GLU A 7 -25.64 8.79 -18.82
CA GLU A 7 -25.13 8.00 -17.70
C GLU A 7 -24.10 8.85 -16.97
N ILE A 8 -24.35 9.12 -15.68
CA ILE A 8 -23.38 9.80 -14.83
C ILE A 8 -22.17 8.89 -14.78
N PRO A 9 -20.96 9.40 -15.13
CA PRO A 9 -19.76 8.59 -15.12
C PRO A 9 -19.58 7.91 -13.75
N ARG A 10 -19.43 6.59 -13.77
CA ARG A 10 -19.26 5.78 -12.56
C ARG A 10 -17.97 6.19 -11.85
N ASP A 11 -18.04 6.58 -10.59
CA ASP A 11 -16.87 6.87 -9.76
C ASP A 11 -16.38 5.59 -9.08
N ILE A 12 -15.48 4.89 -9.77
CA ILE A 12 -14.90 3.62 -9.33
C ILE A 12 -14.16 3.78 -8.00
N ILE A 13 -13.50 4.91 -7.77
CA ILE A 13 -12.73 5.15 -6.55
C ILE A 13 -13.66 5.32 -5.35
N ARG A 14 -14.77 6.02 -5.51
CA ARG A 14 -15.80 6.12 -4.47
C ARG A 14 -16.34 4.74 -4.11
N GLU A 15 -16.64 3.91 -5.10
CA GLU A 15 -17.14 2.54 -4.86
C GLU A 15 -16.13 1.69 -4.10
N LYS A 16 -14.86 1.71 -4.50
CA LYS A 16 -13.79 1.00 -3.81
C LYS A 16 -13.54 1.54 -2.40
N LEU A 17 -13.62 2.84 -2.20
CA LEU A 17 -13.51 3.46 -0.89
C LEU A 17 -14.64 3.01 0.05
N LEU A 18 -15.85 2.89 -0.48
CA LEU A 18 -17.00 2.35 0.26
C LEU A 18 -16.78 0.87 0.66
N ILE A 19 -16.11 0.08 -0.18
CA ILE A 19 -15.71 -1.30 0.18
C ILE A 19 -14.74 -1.27 1.37
N ALA A 20 -13.69 -0.44 1.30
CA ALA A 20 -12.74 -0.31 2.40
C ALA A 20 -13.42 0.09 3.72
N ILE A 21 -14.39 0.99 3.67
CA ILE A 21 -15.13 1.46 4.84
C ILE A 21 -16.08 0.38 5.37
N LYS A 22 -16.88 -0.23 4.50
CA LYS A 22 -17.96 -1.15 4.91
C LYS A 22 -17.46 -2.54 5.26
N GLU A 23 -16.61 -3.10 4.42
CA GLU A 23 -16.11 -4.47 4.59
C GLU A 23 -14.91 -4.54 5.51
N TYR A 24 -13.95 -3.62 5.35
CA TYR A 24 -12.70 -3.61 6.12
C TYR A 24 -12.72 -2.69 7.34
N LYS A 25 -13.84 -1.99 7.58
CA LYS A 25 -14.04 -1.13 8.75
C LYS A 25 -13.04 0.02 8.88
N ILE A 26 -12.48 0.46 7.75
CA ILE A 26 -11.65 1.67 7.71
C ILE A 26 -12.55 2.87 8.01
N THR A 27 -12.14 3.70 8.98
CA THR A 27 -12.91 4.88 9.37
C THR A 27 -12.50 6.13 8.59
N LEU A 28 -13.39 7.10 8.48
CA LEU A 28 -13.05 8.41 7.89
C LEU A 28 -11.93 9.11 8.70
N ASN A 29 -11.90 8.92 10.01
CA ASN A 29 -10.84 9.44 10.86
C ASN A 29 -9.47 8.83 10.51
N THR A 30 -9.42 7.51 10.27
CA THR A 30 -8.19 6.84 9.79
C THR A 30 -7.76 7.40 8.44
N LEU A 31 -8.69 7.53 7.50
CA LEU A 31 -8.40 8.09 6.18
C LEU A 31 -7.88 9.53 6.27
N ASN A 32 -8.51 10.37 7.11
CA ASN A 32 -8.02 11.72 7.35
C ASN A 32 -6.59 11.74 7.89
N LYS A 33 -6.28 10.91 8.89
CA LYS A 33 -4.93 10.84 9.48
C LYS A 33 -3.86 10.36 8.48
N VAL A 34 -4.21 9.42 7.62
CA VAL A 34 -3.28 8.84 6.65
C VAL A 34 -3.08 9.75 5.43
N THR A 35 -4.16 10.37 4.93
CA THR A 35 -4.14 11.14 3.68
C THR A 35 -3.96 12.64 3.90
N GLY A 36 -4.25 13.14 5.10
CA GLY A 36 -4.36 14.57 5.35
C GLY A 36 -5.55 15.25 4.65
N ILE A 37 -6.50 14.46 4.12
CA ILE A 37 -7.74 14.98 3.51
C ILE A 37 -8.74 15.27 4.62
N ASP A 38 -9.41 16.41 4.53
CA ASP A 38 -10.42 16.82 5.50
C ASP A 38 -11.56 15.79 5.64
N ILE A 39 -11.95 15.49 6.88
CA ILE A 39 -12.93 14.45 7.17
C ILE A 39 -14.32 14.78 6.62
N ASN A 40 -14.70 16.07 6.59
CA ASN A 40 -15.98 16.50 6.03
C ASN A 40 -15.95 16.37 4.51
N TRP A 41 -14.81 16.67 3.88
CA TRP A 41 -14.64 16.43 2.46
C TRP A 41 -14.77 14.94 2.11
N LEU A 42 -14.12 14.06 2.88
CA LEU A 42 -14.24 12.61 2.70
C LEU A 42 -15.69 12.14 2.84
N SER A 43 -16.40 12.64 3.85
CA SER A 43 -17.82 12.37 4.06
C SER A 43 -18.69 12.81 2.87
N ASP A 44 -18.46 14.02 2.37
CA ASP A 44 -19.17 14.56 1.22
C ASP A 44 -18.84 13.78 -0.05
N TYR A 45 -17.59 13.35 -0.22
CA TYR A 45 -17.17 12.56 -1.35
C TYR A 45 -17.85 11.18 -1.40
N ILE A 46 -17.87 10.44 -0.29
CA ILE A 46 -18.53 9.14 -0.25
C ILE A 46 -20.06 9.24 -0.43
N ASN A 47 -20.66 10.37 -0.08
CA ASN A 47 -22.08 10.66 -0.28
C ASN A 47 -22.40 11.28 -1.66
N GLY A 48 -21.40 11.40 -2.55
CA GLY A 48 -21.59 11.89 -3.91
C GLY A 48 -21.71 13.41 -4.05
N LYS A 49 -21.43 14.18 -2.99
CA LYS A 49 -21.54 15.65 -3.00
C LYS A 49 -20.25 16.34 -3.50
N LYS A 50 -19.14 15.62 -3.51
CA LYS A 50 -17.83 16.09 -3.98
C LYS A 50 -17.28 15.17 -5.05
N LYS A 51 -16.40 15.70 -5.91
CA LYS A 51 -15.67 14.96 -6.93
C LYS A 51 -14.20 14.87 -6.56
N ARG A 52 -13.52 13.80 -7.02
CA ARG A 52 -12.09 13.61 -6.77
C ARG A 52 -11.25 14.76 -7.37
N ASP A 53 -11.69 15.31 -8.48
CA ASP A 53 -11.02 16.43 -9.17
C ASP A 53 -11.00 17.73 -8.34
N ASP A 54 -11.80 17.80 -7.27
CA ASP A 54 -11.76 18.90 -6.28
C ASP A 54 -10.52 18.85 -5.38
N LEU A 55 -9.78 17.74 -5.38
CA LEU A 55 -8.55 17.58 -4.60
C LEU A 55 -7.30 18.01 -5.38
N PRO A 56 -6.25 18.49 -4.69
CA PRO A 56 -4.92 18.58 -5.27
C PRO A 56 -4.48 17.24 -5.86
N ILE A 57 -3.72 17.28 -6.97
CA ILE A 57 -3.38 16.08 -7.74
C ILE A 57 -2.64 15.02 -6.91
N GLU A 58 -1.74 15.45 -6.00
CA GLU A 58 -1.01 14.53 -5.14
C GLU A 58 -1.94 13.81 -4.17
N LYS A 59 -2.89 14.52 -3.55
CA LYS A 59 -3.87 13.93 -2.64
C LYS A 59 -4.85 13.03 -3.37
N SER A 60 -5.28 13.42 -4.57
CA SER A 60 -6.13 12.61 -5.43
C SER A 60 -5.45 11.32 -5.85
N GLY A 61 -4.18 11.39 -6.26
CA GLY A 61 -3.36 10.23 -6.63
C GLY A 61 -3.14 9.28 -5.46
N PHE A 62 -2.81 9.81 -4.28
CA PHE A 62 -2.62 9.01 -3.10
C PHE A 62 -3.92 8.35 -2.61
N LEU A 63 -5.05 9.06 -2.66
CA LEU A 63 -6.36 8.48 -2.35
C LEU A 63 -6.72 7.34 -3.32
N TRP A 64 -6.41 7.47 -4.60
CA TRP A 64 -6.58 6.42 -5.60
C TRP A 64 -5.77 5.18 -5.22
N GLU A 65 -4.46 5.32 -5.05
CA GLU A 65 -3.55 4.21 -4.75
C GLU A 65 -3.97 3.49 -3.46
N LEU A 66 -4.16 4.26 -2.39
CA LEU A 66 -4.59 3.73 -1.09
C LEU A 66 -5.91 2.96 -1.19
N THR A 67 -6.88 3.52 -1.89
CA THR A 67 -8.22 2.93 -2.04
C THR A 67 -8.17 1.60 -2.78
N VAL A 68 -7.40 1.52 -3.86
CA VAL A 68 -7.23 0.27 -4.64
C VAL A 68 -6.60 -0.81 -3.78
N PHE A 69 -5.52 -0.48 -3.05
CA PHE A 69 -4.87 -1.45 -2.17
C PHE A 69 -5.75 -1.90 -1.01
N LEU A 70 -6.44 -0.98 -0.35
CA LEU A 70 -7.29 -1.30 0.80
C LEU A 70 -8.54 -2.09 0.41
N SER A 71 -9.08 -1.90 -0.79
CA SER A 71 -10.29 -2.61 -1.22
C SER A 71 -10.01 -4.01 -1.79
N GLU A 72 -8.96 -4.16 -2.58
CA GLU A 72 -8.71 -5.39 -3.34
C GLU A 72 -7.24 -5.82 -3.29
N GLY A 73 -6.30 -4.88 -3.41
CA GLY A 73 -4.89 -5.18 -3.69
C GLY A 73 -4.24 -6.09 -2.65
N ILE A 74 -4.50 -5.85 -1.37
CA ILE A 74 -3.93 -6.66 -0.29
C ILE A 74 -4.40 -8.12 -0.37
N LYS A 75 -5.66 -8.36 -0.72
CA LYS A 75 -6.19 -9.73 -0.84
C LYS A 75 -5.71 -10.47 -2.08
N MET A 76 -5.39 -9.75 -3.14
CA MET A 76 -4.98 -10.35 -4.41
C MET A 76 -3.51 -10.80 -4.41
N ILE A 77 -2.72 -10.30 -3.47
CA ILE A 77 -1.29 -10.60 -3.38
C ILE A 77 -1.08 -11.54 -2.18
N SER A 78 -0.51 -12.72 -2.42
CA SER A 78 -0.19 -13.67 -1.35
C SER A 78 0.83 -13.10 -0.37
N GLU A 79 0.89 -13.67 0.84
CA GLU A 79 1.84 -13.27 1.88
C GLU A 79 3.29 -13.36 1.37
N ASP A 80 3.64 -14.43 0.69
CA ASP A 80 4.97 -14.63 0.13
C ASP A 80 5.32 -13.57 -0.92
N GLU A 81 4.39 -13.23 -1.81
CA GLU A 81 4.58 -12.19 -2.82
C GLU A 81 4.68 -10.79 -2.20
N ARG A 82 4.01 -10.55 -1.07
CA ARG A 82 4.16 -9.28 -0.34
C ARG A 82 5.56 -9.16 0.27
N ILE A 83 6.09 -10.25 0.84
CA ILE A 83 7.45 -10.27 1.37
C ILE A 83 8.46 -10.01 0.24
N LYS A 84 8.31 -10.71 -0.89
CA LYS A 84 9.15 -10.47 -2.08
C LYS A 84 9.10 -9.02 -2.53
N GLY A 85 7.91 -8.43 -2.61
CA GLY A 85 7.75 -7.03 -2.99
C GLY A 85 8.46 -6.06 -2.05
N VAL A 86 8.42 -6.30 -0.75
CA VAL A 86 9.17 -5.49 0.24
C VAL A 86 10.67 -5.64 0.04
N ILE A 87 11.17 -6.86 -0.15
CA ILE A 87 12.60 -7.12 -0.40
C ILE A 87 13.05 -6.47 -1.71
N ASP A 88 12.26 -6.56 -2.78
CA ASP A 88 12.56 -5.90 -4.05
C ASP A 88 12.69 -4.38 -3.89
N ILE A 89 11.81 -3.75 -3.12
CA ILE A 89 11.92 -2.31 -2.82
C ILE A 89 13.21 -2.01 -2.05
N LEU A 90 13.54 -2.81 -1.02
CA LEU A 90 14.76 -2.63 -0.25
C LEU A 90 16.01 -2.72 -1.13
N VAL A 91 16.04 -3.67 -2.04
CA VAL A 91 17.19 -3.91 -2.92
C VAL A 91 17.24 -2.91 -4.09
N GLN A 92 16.13 -2.76 -4.82
CA GLN A 92 16.11 -1.99 -6.07
C GLN A 92 16.03 -0.48 -5.86
N ILE A 93 15.31 -0.04 -4.82
CA ILE A 93 15.08 1.39 -4.56
C ILE A 93 16.05 1.92 -3.52
N PHE A 94 16.23 1.21 -2.40
CA PHE A 94 17.11 1.64 -1.33
C PHE A 94 18.55 1.11 -1.44
N GLY A 95 18.83 0.21 -2.40
CA GLY A 95 20.17 -0.28 -2.67
C GLY A 95 20.73 -1.23 -1.60
N LEU A 96 19.88 -1.89 -0.81
CA LEU A 96 20.33 -2.89 0.14
C LEU A 96 20.81 -4.14 -0.57
N GLU A 97 21.86 -4.74 -0.02
CA GLU A 97 22.30 -6.08 -0.43
C GLU A 97 21.58 -7.18 0.36
N TYR A 98 21.43 -8.36 -0.22
CA TYR A 98 20.88 -9.52 0.49
C TYR A 98 21.66 -9.88 1.75
N GLU A 99 22.98 -9.62 1.75
CA GLU A 99 23.84 -9.77 2.92
C GLU A 99 23.33 -8.93 4.11
N THR A 100 22.98 -7.68 3.86
CA THR A 100 22.43 -6.79 4.91
C THR A 100 21.12 -7.34 5.47
N ILE A 101 20.22 -7.79 4.60
CA ILE A 101 18.95 -8.39 5.02
C ILE A 101 19.19 -9.69 5.81
N SER A 102 20.17 -10.50 5.42
CA SER A 102 20.55 -11.72 6.12
C SER A 102 21.01 -11.43 7.55
N LEU A 103 21.85 -10.44 7.74
CA LEU A 103 22.34 -10.04 9.05
C LEU A 103 21.19 -9.58 9.98
N TYR A 104 20.24 -8.80 9.48
CA TYR A 104 19.10 -8.35 10.28
C TYR A 104 18.07 -9.44 10.54
N SER A 105 17.87 -10.35 9.60
CA SER A 105 16.90 -11.46 9.75
C SER A 105 17.45 -12.65 10.54
N GLY A 106 18.77 -12.76 10.68
CA GLY A 106 19.42 -13.94 11.26
C GLY A 106 19.35 -15.18 10.35
N LEU A 107 19.17 -14.98 9.05
CA LEU A 107 19.14 -16.03 8.04
C LEU A 107 20.47 -16.02 7.24
N GLU A 108 20.76 -17.15 6.60
CA GLU A 108 21.83 -17.19 5.61
C GLU A 108 21.42 -16.41 4.36
N LYS A 109 22.38 -15.72 3.73
CA LYS A 109 22.15 -15.02 2.46
C LYS A 109 21.52 -15.92 1.41
N GLN A 110 21.94 -17.19 1.36
CA GLN A 110 21.43 -18.18 0.42
C GLN A 110 19.93 -18.47 0.63
N ASP A 111 19.44 -18.44 1.88
CA ASP A 111 18.00 -18.59 2.16
C ASP A 111 17.18 -17.48 1.50
N ILE A 112 17.69 -16.24 1.53
CA ILE A 112 17.03 -15.09 0.92
C ILE A 112 17.06 -15.21 -0.61
N GLU A 113 18.20 -15.52 -1.19
CA GLU A 113 18.35 -15.73 -2.63
C GLU A 113 17.42 -16.85 -3.13
N ASN A 114 17.34 -17.95 -2.39
CA ASN A 114 16.44 -19.07 -2.71
C ASN A 114 14.98 -18.65 -2.62
N PHE A 115 14.57 -17.95 -1.56
CA PHE A 115 13.20 -17.45 -1.40
C PHE A 115 12.79 -16.51 -2.54
N MET A 116 13.68 -15.63 -2.98
CA MET A 116 13.39 -14.71 -4.10
C MET A 116 13.19 -15.44 -5.42
N LYS A 117 13.80 -16.60 -5.60
CA LYS A 117 13.61 -17.48 -6.79
C LYS A 117 12.38 -18.36 -6.66
N ASP A 118 12.19 -18.95 -5.48
CA ASP A 118 11.09 -19.86 -5.15
C ASP A 118 10.71 -19.69 -3.69
N THR A 119 9.54 -19.12 -3.45
CA THR A 119 9.04 -18.84 -2.10
C THR A 119 8.83 -20.08 -1.25
N ASN A 120 8.73 -21.26 -1.87
CA ASN A 120 8.59 -22.54 -1.16
C ASN A 120 9.93 -23.14 -0.72
N SER A 121 11.06 -22.51 -1.07
CA SER A 121 12.41 -23.02 -0.77
C SER A 121 12.81 -22.95 0.70
N ILE A 122 12.14 -22.15 1.50
CA ILE A 122 12.38 -21.99 2.94
C ILE A 122 11.09 -22.27 3.74
N ASP A 123 11.27 -22.70 4.98
CA ASP A 123 10.15 -22.98 5.87
C ASP A 123 9.49 -21.73 6.46
N TYR A 124 8.38 -21.92 7.17
CA TYR A 124 7.59 -20.85 7.74
C TYR A 124 8.34 -20.02 8.80
N GLU A 125 9.20 -20.64 9.59
CA GLU A 125 10.01 -19.95 10.60
C GLU A 125 10.99 -18.96 9.93
N LYS A 126 11.66 -19.42 8.88
CA LYS A 126 12.55 -18.57 8.07
C LYS A 126 11.78 -17.46 7.37
N LYS A 127 10.60 -17.75 6.80
CA LYS A 127 9.73 -16.72 6.20
C LYS A 127 9.31 -15.67 7.23
N TYR A 128 8.96 -16.07 8.43
CA TYR A 128 8.59 -15.15 9.51
C TYR A 128 9.74 -14.22 9.88
N LYS A 129 10.95 -14.75 10.06
CA LYS A 129 12.16 -13.95 10.33
C LYS A 129 12.46 -12.97 9.19
N LEU A 130 12.36 -13.45 7.96
CA LEU A 130 12.60 -12.62 6.78
C LEU A 130 11.57 -11.51 6.65
N ALA A 131 10.29 -11.82 6.84
CA ALA A 131 9.20 -10.86 6.76
C ALA A 131 9.35 -9.76 7.82
N THR A 132 9.56 -10.13 9.08
CA THR A 132 9.67 -9.15 10.18
C THR A 132 10.86 -8.23 10.03
N ALA A 133 12.02 -8.74 9.61
CA ALA A 133 13.20 -7.93 9.34
C ALA A 133 12.99 -6.99 8.15
N SER A 134 12.49 -7.51 7.04
CA SER A 134 12.28 -6.73 5.80
C SER A 134 11.24 -5.63 6.01
N MET A 135 10.14 -5.92 6.66
CA MET A 135 9.10 -4.92 6.96
C MET A 135 9.60 -3.82 7.89
N MET A 136 10.41 -4.15 8.90
CA MET A 136 10.99 -3.16 9.80
C MET A 136 11.99 -2.26 9.06
N LEU A 137 12.86 -2.82 8.24
CA LEU A 137 13.80 -2.03 7.42
C LEU A 137 13.04 -1.10 6.46
N HIS A 138 12.02 -1.62 5.80
CA HIS A 138 11.19 -0.82 4.90
C HIS A 138 10.48 0.33 5.63
N TYR A 139 9.90 0.06 6.81
CA TYR A 139 9.28 1.08 7.65
C TYR A 139 10.27 2.19 8.04
N LEU A 140 11.47 1.82 8.48
CA LEU A 140 12.51 2.78 8.87
C LEU A 140 12.97 3.64 7.69
N PHE A 141 13.14 3.06 6.51
CA PHE A 141 13.65 3.76 5.33
C PHE A 141 12.59 4.63 4.66
N LYS A 142 11.31 4.23 4.72
CA LYS A 142 10.19 5.04 4.24
C LYS A 142 9.69 6.10 5.22
N ASN A 143 10.29 6.21 6.40
CA ASN A 143 9.83 7.19 7.38
C ASN A 143 9.93 8.62 6.80
N PRO A 144 8.82 9.38 6.76
CA PRO A 144 8.77 10.72 6.16
C PRO A 144 9.73 11.73 6.84
N ASN A 145 10.15 11.48 8.07
CA ASN A 145 11.16 12.29 8.74
C ASN A 145 12.56 12.19 8.11
N ASN A 146 12.81 11.19 7.26
CA ASN A 146 14.05 11.06 6.50
C ASN A 146 14.01 11.80 5.16
N SER A 147 12.87 12.23 4.68
CA SER A 147 12.69 12.94 3.41
C SER A 147 12.88 14.47 3.52
N ILE A 148 13.14 15.02 4.72
CA ILE A 148 13.22 16.47 4.95
C ILE A 148 14.65 17.02 4.80
N LYS A 149 15.64 16.25 4.39
CA LYS A 149 17.04 16.69 4.34
C LYS A 149 17.68 16.69 2.95
N ASN A 150 16.93 16.93 1.91
CA ASN A 150 17.50 17.19 0.58
C ASN A 150 16.85 18.46 -0.01
N ASN A 151 17.16 19.59 0.57
CA ASN A 151 17.10 20.91 -0.05
C ASN A 151 18.47 21.57 0.12
#